data_71e8021550d655f2ed6b6e36f739cb4d
#
_entry.id   71e8021550d655f2ed6b6e36f739cb4d
#
_cell.length_a   1.000
_cell.length_b   1.000
_cell.length_c   1.000
_cell.angle_alpha   90.00
_cell.angle_beta   90.00
_cell.angle_gamma   90.00
#
_symmetry.space_group_name_H-M   'P 1'
#
loop_
_entity.id
_entity.type
_entity.pdbx_description
1 polymer ?
#
loop_
_entity_poly.entity_id
_entity_poly.type
_entity_poly.pdbx_seq_one_letter_code
_entity_poly.pdbx_strand_id
1 'polypeptide(L)'
;MNTAVAAFLGKHNFNHHVDINSVTDALLSDMHEGLCRRPASQDMILTYSNPPSKAAAGKSVIVIDAGGTNFRSCLVTFDSTGKPSIDFMEKTKMPGIEKELSRTEFFNQFAENLEHLKDKSCNIGFCFSYPMTITDDGDGILLGFSKEIKAPEVAGCRVGKELKKALADHGWKNKMNVLLLNDTVAALLAGAAAPDEGMKYSSYIGFILGTGMNGAYIQPEDAAYKGLKRQIVVCESGKFDKVARSDFDEAFDAKSVKPGTSRMEKMCSGAYLGPVSFEMIHTAAEEGLFTDAFAKKLLEIKEMTLIEMDAFLHSPYSTASVLGAKAAGCATKEDYDRLFQILDALVERCARL
;
A
#
# COMPACT_ATOMS: atom_id res chain seq x y z
N MET A 1 13.13 26.29 11.12
CA MET A 1 13.34 26.25 9.65
C MET A 1 14.10 27.50 9.21
N ASN A 2 15.06 27.36 8.30
CA ASN A 2 15.81 28.47 7.71
C ASN A 2 14.85 29.38 6.91
N THR A 3 15.01 30.69 6.98
CA THR A 3 14.11 31.68 6.35
C THR A 3 14.06 31.48 4.80
N ALA A 4 15.19 31.16 4.16
CA ALA A 4 15.25 30.93 2.72
C ALA A 4 14.48 29.65 2.34
N VAL A 5 14.60 28.57 3.13
CA VAL A 5 13.82 27.34 2.92
C VAL A 5 12.33 27.60 3.12
N ALA A 6 11.94 28.33 4.16
CA ALA A 6 10.54 28.68 4.40
C ALA A 6 9.96 29.51 3.25
N ALA A 7 10.69 30.49 2.75
CA ALA A 7 10.28 31.29 1.60
C ALA A 7 10.16 30.46 0.31
N PHE A 8 11.11 29.55 0.06
CA PHE A 8 11.08 28.63 -1.08
C PHE A 8 9.85 27.71 -1.03
N LEU A 9 9.63 27.04 0.11
CA LEU A 9 8.46 26.15 0.29
C LEU A 9 7.13 26.92 0.13
N GLY A 10 7.05 28.13 0.73
CA GLY A 10 5.87 28.99 0.60
C GLY A 10 5.60 29.45 -0.83
N LYS A 11 6.66 29.80 -1.60
CA LYS A 11 6.56 30.17 -3.01
C LYS A 11 5.93 29.06 -3.86
N HIS A 12 6.22 27.80 -3.54
CA HIS A 12 5.73 26.63 -4.25
C HIS A 12 4.50 25.98 -3.60
N ASN A 13 3.76 26.72 -2.79
CA ASN A 13 2.54 26.25 -2.12
C ASN A 13 2.74 24.99 -1.27
N PHE A 14 3.99 24.70 -0.83
CA PHE A 14 4.29 23.53 -0.03
C PHE A 14 3.99 23.79 1.44
N ASN A 15 2.86 23.28 1.90
CA ASN A 15 2.49 23.30 3.31
C ASN A 15 2.95 22.02 4.01
N HIS A 16 4.05 22.08 4.78
CA HIS A 16 4.53 20.96 5.58
C HIS A 16 3.77 20.79 6.89
N HIS A 17 3.13 21.86 7.37
CA HIS A 17 2.42 21.91 8.64
C HIS A 17 0.90 21.80 8.44
N VAL A 18 0.48 20.74 7.74
CA VAL A 18 -0.92 20.46 7.45
C VAL A 18 -1.73 20.37 8.76
N ASP A 19 -2.88 21.01 8.80
CA ASP A 19 -3.81 20.87 9.92
C ASP A 19 -4.50 19.51 9.89
N ILE A 20 -4.09 18.63 10.81
CA ILE A 20 -4.58 17.25 10.93
C ILE A 20 -6.10 17.20 11.10
N ASN A 21 -6.69 18.13 11.89
CA ASN A 21 -8.13 18.14 12.13
C ASN A 21 -8.90 18.42 10.85
N SER A 22 -8.49 19.43 10.08
CA SER A 22 -9.12 19.77 8.81
C SER A 22 -9.03 18.63 7.79
N VAL A 23 -7.89 17.95 7.73
CA VAL A 23 -7.72 16.77 6.84
C VAL A 23 -8.58 15.62 7.32
N THR A 24 -8.62 15.36 8.62
CA THR A 24 -9.46 14.31 9.22
C THR A 24 -10.94 14.55 8.91
N ASP A 25 -11.43 15.77 9.14
CA ASP A 25 -12.84 16.12 8.86
C ASP A 25 -13.18 15.94 7.37
N ALA A 26 -12.29 16.36 6.49
CA ALA A 26 -12.47 16.20 5.04
C ALA A 26 -12.45 14.71 4.63
N LEU A 27 -11.53 13.91 5.22
CA LEU A 27 -11.42 12.47 4.98
C LEU A 27 -12.70 11.74 5.44
N LEU A 28 -13.16 12.01 6.66
CA LEU A 28 -14.38 11.39 7.20
C LEU A 28 -15.63 11.79 6.40
N SER A 29 -15.71 13.06 5.96
CA SER A 29 -16.79 13.52 5.09
C SER A 29 -16.79 12.78 3.75
N ASP A 30 -15.63 12.59 3.12
CA ASP A 30 -15.50 11.86 1.86
C ASP A 30 -15.85 10.37 2.02
N MET A 31 -15.42 9.73 3.12
CA MET A 31 -15.81 8.36 3.48
C MET A 31 -17.34 8.23 3.64
N HIS A 32 -17.98 9.20 4.32
CA HIS A 32 -19.44 9.24 4.46
C HIS A 32 -20.14 9.32 3.11
N GLU A 33 -19.69 10.21 2.22
CA GLU A 33 -20.26 10.33 0.88
C GLU A 33 -20.13 9.01 0.10
N GLY A 34 -18.95 8.37 0.15
CA GLY A 34 -18.71 7.08 -0.50
C GLY A 34 -19.62 5.97 0.04
N LEU A 35 -19.81 5.87 1.36
CA LEU A 35 -20.75 4.91 1.96
C LEU A 35 -22.20 5.17 1.56
N CYS A 36 -22.57 6.43 1.39
CA CYS A 36 -23.89 6.84 0.89
C CYS A 36 -24.06 6.63 -0.62
N ARG A 37 -23.06 6.09 -1.33
CA ARG A 37 -23.05 5.93 -2.79
C ARG A 37 -23.20 7.26 -3.52
N ARG A 38 -22.70 8.34 -2.95
CA ARG A 38 -22.58 9.67 -3.56
C ARG A 38 -21.15 9.86 -4.10
N PRO A 39 -20.92 10.88 -4.95
CA PRO A 39 -19.58 11.16 -5.46
C PRO A 39 -18.57 11.38 -4.33
N ALA A 40 -17.53 10.57 -4.29
CA ALA A 40 -16.43 10.60 -3.34
C ALA A 40 -15.12 10.23 -4.04
N SER A 41 -13.99 10.63 -3.48
CA SER A 41 -12.69 10.24 -4.01
C SER A 41 -12.28 8.84 -3.54
N GLN A 42 -12.69 8.43 -2.36
CA GLN A 42 -12.48 7.10 -1.80
C GLN A 42 -13.58 6.12 -2.24
N ASP A 43 -13.21 4.91 -2.64
CA ASP A 43 -14.16 3.94 -3.20
C ASP A 43 -15.11 3.32 -2.18
N MET A 44 -14.72 3.25 -0.92
CA MET A 44 -15.46 2.63 0.20
C MET A 44 -16.01 1.24 -0.16
N ILE A 45 -15.10 0.32 -0.46
CA ILE A 45 -15.40 -1.03 -0.96
C ILE A 45 -15.91 -1.91 0.17
N LEU A 46 -17.12 -2.44 0.00
CA LEU A 46 -17.71 -3.40 0.93
C LEU A 46 -17.09 -4.77 0.73
N THR A 47 -16.65 -5.43 1.81
CA THR A 47 -15.97 -6.73 1.73
C THR A 47 -16.87 -7.90 2.11
N TYR A 48 -18.07 -7.63 2.64
CA TYR A 48 -19.01 -8.64 3.16
C TYR A 48 -18.40 -9.55 4.24
N SER A 49 -17.28 -9.15 4.84
CA SER A 49 -16.55 -9.91 5.85
C SER A 49 -16.44 -9.17 7.17
N ASN A 50 -16.25 -9.93 8.24
CA ASN A 50 -16.05 -9.42 9.58
C ASN A 50 -14.92 -10.20 10.26
N PRO A 51 -14.22 -9.61 11.25
CA PRO A 51 -13.36 -10.39 12.11
C PRO A 51 -14.16 -11.51 12.78
N PRO A 52 -13.57 -12.70 12.95
CA PRO A 52 -14.25 -13.80 13.60
C PRO A 52 -14.58 -13.45 15.04
N SER A 53 -15.78 -13.82 15.50
CA SER A 53 -16.23 -13.57 16.88
C SER A 53 -15.54 -14.48 17.91
N LYS A 54 -14.89 -15.53 17.47
CA LYS A 54 -14.18 -16.52 18.28
C LYS A 54 -12.86 -16.89 17.62
N ALA A 55 -11.86 -17.18 18.43
CA ALA A 55 -10.58 -17.73 17.95
C ALA A 55 -10.80 -19.00 17.12
N ALA A 56 -10.00 -19.19 16.09
CA ALA A 56 -10.07 -20.34 15.20
C ALA A 56 -9.40 -21.59 15.82
N ALA A 57 -9.56 -21.81 17.13
CA ALA A 57 -8.88 -22.87 17.87
C ALA A 57 -8.97 -24.24 17.19
N GLY A 58 -7.85 -24.94 17.09
CA GLY A 58 -7.73 -26.26 16.49
C GLY A 58 -7.93 -26.31 14.97
N LYS A 59 -7.94 -25.15 14.29
CA LYS A 59 -8.10 -25.06 12.82
C LYS A 59 -6.81 -24.71 12.13
N SER A 60 -6.71 -25.12 10.85
CA SER A 60 -5.63 -24.69 9.97
C SER A 60 -6.18 -24.03 8.72
N VAL A 61 -5.40 -23.11 8.15
CA VAL A 61 -5.71 -22.40 6.91
C VAL A 61 -4.44 -22.26 6.09
N ILE A 62 -4.55 -22.52 4.80
CA ILE A 62 -3.50 -22.16 3.83
C ILE A 62 -3.62 -20.67 3.59
N VAL A 63 -2.52 -19.94 3.74
CA VAL A 63 -2.46 -18.51 3.47
C VAL A 63 -1.61 -18.28 2.23
N ILE A 64 -2.16 -17.49 1.32
CA ILE A 64 -1.49 -17.03 0.10
C ILE A 64 -1.39 -15.52 0.16
N ASP A 65 -0.19 -15.00 -0.08
CA ASP A 65 0.07 -13.58 -0.33
C ASP A 65 0.66 -13.43 -1.73
N ALA A 66 -0.16 -12.94 -2.66
CA ALA A 66 0.22 -12.74 -4.04
C ALA A 66 0.05 -11.28 -4.42
N GLY A 67 1.16 -10.57 -4.43
CA GLY A 67 1.20 -9.15 -4.77
C GLY A 67 2.55 -8.74 -5.35
N GLY A 68 2.55 -7.82 -6.29
CA GLY A 68 3.78 -7.33 -6.89
C GLY A 68 4.56 -8.43 -7.60
N THR A 69 5.79 -8.65 -7.17
CA THR A 69 6.73 -9.59 -7.80
C THR A 69 6.82 -10.94 -7.07
N ASN A 70 6.23 -11.06 -5.89
CA ASN A 70 6.38 -12.23 -5.03
C ASN A 70 5.04 -12.94 -4.82
N PHE A 71 5.12 -14.25 -4.79
CA PHE A 71 4.08 -15.16 -4.33
C PHE A 71 4.59 -15.86 -3.07
N ARG A 72 3.87 -15.75 -1.97
CA ARG A 72 4.20 -16.41 -0.71
C ARG A 72 3.03 -17.29 -0.31
N SER A 73 3.33 -18.44 0.25
CA SER A 73 2.32 -19.36 0.79
C SER A 73 2.83 -20.04 2.04
N CYS A 74 1.91 -20.34 2.96
CA CYS A 74 2.20 -21.05 4.20
C CYS A 74 0.97 -21.75 4.75
N LEU A 75 1.15 -22.61 5.74
CA LEU A 75 0.10 -23.13 6.59
C LEU A 75 0.09 -22.34 7.90
N VAL A 76 -1.05 -21.77 8.24
CA VAL A 76 -1.28 -21.20 9.58
C VAL A 76 -2.13 -22.18 10.38
N THR A 77 -1.65 -22.60 11.55
CA THR A 77 -2.37 -23.49 12.46
C THR A 77 -2.64 -22.76 13.75
N PHE A 78 -3.88 -22.80 14.22
CA PHE A 78 -4.30 -22.24 15.50
C PHE A 78 -4.33 -23.34 16.54
N ASP A 79 -3.62 -23.18 17.65
CA ASP A 79 -3.63 -24.12 18.77
C ASP A 79 -5.00 -24.13 19.50
N SER A 80 -5.11 -24.89 20.58
CA SER A 80 -6.33 -25.00 21.38
C SER A 80 -6.75 -23.68 22.05
N THR A 81 -5.83 -22.72 22.19
CA THR A 81 -6.09 -21.38 22.72
C THR A 81 -6.42 -20.37 21.64
N GLY A 82 -6.23 -20.74 20.38
CA GLY A 82 -6.39 -19.86 19.22
C GLY A 82 -5.12 -19.07 18.85
N LYS A 83 -3.97 -19.39 19.42
CA LYS A 83 -2.70 -18.77 19.07
C LYS A 83 -2.21 -19.33 17.74
N PRO A 84 -1.85 -18.48 16.76
CA PRO A 84 -1.38 -18.92 15.45
C PRO A 84 0.08 -19.35 15.48
N SER A 85 0.41 -20.39 14.69
CA SER A 85 1.76 -20.74 14.26
C SER A 85 1.84 -20.79 12.75
N ILE A 86 3.00 -20.51 12.17
CA ILE A 86 3.24 -20.49 10.73
C ILE A 86 4.21 -21.60 10.38
N ASP A 87 3.79 -22.49 9.49
CA ASP A 87 4.58 -23.65 9.03
C ASP A 87 4.62 -23.67 7.49
N PHE A 88 5.60 -24.36 6.94
CA PHE A 88 5.74 -24.60 5.50
C PHE A 88 5.73 -23.31 4.66
N MET A 89 6.39 -22.25 5.12
CA MET A 89 6.45 -21.01 4.37
C MET A 89 7.39 -21.15 3.16
N GLU A 90 6.84 -20.86 1.99
CA GLU A 90 7.60 -20.75 0.74
C GLU A 90 7.39 -19.40 0.08
N LYS A 91 8.40 -18.96 -0.65
CA LYS A 91 8.40 -17.74 -1.45
C LYS A 91 8.89 -18.06 -2.84
N THR A 92 8.06 -17.77 -3.84
CA THR A 92 8.37 -17.91 -5.27
C THR A 92 8.13 -16.59 -6.00
N LYS A 93 8.45 -16.54 -7.28
CA LYS A 93 8.07 -15.41 -8.14
C LYS A 93 6.58 -15.48 -8.44
N MET A 94 5.96 -14.31 -8.57
CA MET A 94 4.58 -14.21 -9.02
C MET A 94 4.45 -14.73 -10.46
N PRO A 95 3.49 -15.64 -10.77
CA PRO A 95 3.21 -16.06 -12.14
C PRO A 95 2.94 -14.87 -13.08
N GLY A 96 3.39 -14.99 -14.31
CA GLY A 96 3.20 -13.94 -15.34
C GLY A 96 4.20 -12.78 -15.31
N ILE A 97 5.20 -12.77 -14.42
CA ILE A 97 6.25 -11.75 -14.44
C ILE A 97 7.24 -11.99 -15.59
N GLU A 98 7.72 -13.21 -15.74
CA GLU A 98 8.80 -13.53 -16.69
C GLU A 98 8.28 -13.64 -18.11
N LYS A 99 7.15 -14.31 -18.29
CA LYS A 99 6.53 -14.54 -19.60
C LYS A 99 5.03 -14.34 -19.55
N GLU A 100 4.44 -14.11 -20.70
CA GLU A 100 2.98 -14.09 -20.82
C GLU A 100 2.39 -15.48 -20.58
N LEU A 101 1.27 -15.53 -19.86
CA LEU A 101 0.57 -16.74 -19.52
C LEU A 101 -0.90 -16.63 -19.92
N SER A 102 -1.44 -17.71 -20.47
CA SER A 102 -2.88 -17.91 -20.58
C SER A 102 -3.51 -18.03 -19.18
N ARG A 103 -4.83 -17.90 -19.11
CA ARG A 103 -5.57 -18.09 -17.84
C ARG A 103 -5.27 -19.44 -17.19
N THR A 104 -5.29 -20.51 -17.98
CA THR A 104 -5.04 -21.87 -17.48
C THR A 104 -3.63 -22.03 -16.95
N GLU A 105 -2.62 -21.56 -17.68
CA GLU A 105 -1.22 -21.63 -17.23
C GLU A 105 -0.99 -20.82 -15.95
N PHE A 106 -1.61 -19.64 -15.84
CA PHE A 106 -1.49 -18.79 -14.66
C PHE A 106 -1.98 -19.50 -13.39
N PHE A 107 -3.16 -20.09 -13.41
CA PHE A 107 -3.70 -20.81 -12.25
C PHE A 107 -3.04 -22.17 -12.02
N ASN A 108 -2.53 -22.84 -13.05
CA ASN A 108 -1.72 -24.04 -12.90
C ASN A 108 -0.41 -23.73 -12.14
N GLN A 109 0.27 -22.63 -12.46
CA GLN A 109 1.46 -22.21 -11.70
C GLN A 109 1.12 -21.88 -10.24
N PHE A 110 -0.08 -21.35 -9.94
CA PHE A 110 -0.52 -21.21 -8.56
C PHE A 110 -0.67 -22.57 -7.88
N ALA A 111 -1.29 -23.54 -8.54
CA ALA A 111 -1.45 -24.88 -8.00
C ALA A 111 -0.09 -25.57 -7.77
N GLU A 112 0.85 -25.43 -8.69
CA GLU A 112 2.25 -25.91 -8.55
C GLU A 112 2.95 -25.27 -7.36
N ASN A 113 2.85 -23.95 -7.20
CA ASN A 113 3.43 -23.22 -6.06
C ASN A 113 2.81 -23.63 -4.70
N LEU A 114 1.64 -24.26 -4.71
CA LEU A 114 0.94 -24.73 -3.52
C LEU A 114 1.09 -26.23 -3.24
N GLU A 115 1.81 -26.99 -4.08
CA GLU A 115 1.91 -28.46 -3.96
C GLU A 115 2.45 -28.90 -2.60
N HIS A 116 3.37 -28.15 -1.99
CA HIS A 116 3.91 -28.41 -0.64
C HIS A 116 2.86 -28.30 0.49
N LEU A 117 1.70 -27.66 0.21
CA LEU A 117 0.57 -27.49 1.13
C LEU A 117 -0.60 -28.42 0.82
N LYS A 118 -0.48 -29.29 -0.20
CA LYS A 118 -1.54 -30.17 -0.66
C LYS A 118 -2.14 -30.98 0.49
N ASP A 119 -3.47 -30.96 0.55
CA ASP A 119 -4.28 -31.68 1.55
C ASP A 119 -4.04 -31.32 3.04
N LYS A 120 -3.24 -30.28 3.35
CA LYS A 120 -2.99 -29.84 4.73
C LYS A 120 -4.13 -29.02 5.34
N SER A 121 -4.97 -28.39 4.52
CA SER A 121 -6.20 -27.71 4.92
C SER A 121 -7.19 -27.67 3.75
N CYS A 122 -8.47 -27.55 4.05
CA CYS A 122 -9.50 -27.29 3.06
C CYS A 122 -9.84 -25.79 2.93
N ASN A 123 -9.24 -24.93 3.76
CA ASN A 123 -9.48 -23.50 3.77
C ASN A 123 -8.26 -22.76 3.25
N ILE A 124 -8.49 -21.80 2.36
CA ILE A 124 -7.47 -20.89 1.80
C ILE A 124 -7.91 -19.45 2.07
N GLY A 125 -7.07 -18.69 2.76
CA GLY A 125 -7.12 -17.23 2.82
C GLY A 125 -6.15 -16.68 1.77
N PHE A 126 -6.69 -16.00 0.77
CA PHE A 126 -5.92 -15.54 -0.37
C PHE A 126 -5.86 -14.01 -0.41
N CYS A 127 -4.76 -13.45 0.08
CA CYS A 127 -4.42 -12.04 -0.09
C CYS A 127 -3.94 -11.82 -1.54
N PHE A 128 -4.76 -11.13 -2.33
CA PHE A 128 -4.48 -10.84 -3.72
C PHE A 128 -4.49 -9.34 -3.95
N SER A 129 -3.28 -8.74 -3.98
CA SER A 129 -3.08 -7.28 -3.95
C SER A 129 -3.25 -6.65 -5.34
N TYR A 130 -4.37 -6.94 -6.01
CA TYR A 130 -4.77 -6.34 -7.29
C TYR A 130 -6.22 -5.86 -7.22
N PRO A 131 -6.60 -4.88 -8.05
CA PRO A 131 -7.96 -4.37 -8.07
C PRO A 131 -8.98 -5.46 -8.39
N MET A 132 -9.93 -5.68 -7.48
CA MET A 132 -10.98 -6.69 -7.60
C MET A 132 -12.33 -6.15 -7.15
N THR A 133 -13.39 -6.69 -7.74
CA THR A 133 -14.73 -6.60 -7.15
C THR A 133 -14.97 -7.84 -6.30
N ILE A 134 -15.17 -7.66 -5.00
CA ILE A 134 -15.47 -8.77 -4.08
C ILE A 134 -16.94 -9.16 -4.23
N THR A 135 -17.18 -10.46 -4.34
CA THR A 135 -18.53 -11.04 -4.42
C THR A 135 -19.01 -11.45 -3.01
N ASP A 136 -20.32 -11.57 -2.84
CA ASP A 136 -20.97 -11.87 -1.56
C ASP A 136 -20.59 -13.26 -0.98
N ASP A 137 -20.10 -14.17 -1.83
CA ASP A 137 -19.57 -15.48 -1.42
C ASP A 137 -18.06 -15.47 -1.11
N GLY A 138 -17.45 -14.27 -1.03
CA GLY A 138 -16.06 -14.09 -0.64
C GLY A 138 -15.03 -14.38 -1.75
N ASP A 139 -15.48 -14.51 -3.00
CA ASP A 139 -14.59 -14.58 -4.17
C ASP A 139 -14.28 -13.17 -4.71
N GLY A 140 -13.37 -13.05 -5.65
CA GLY A 140 -13.00 -11.79 -6.30
C GLY A 140 -13.02 -11.89 -7.81
N ILE A 141 -13.58 -10.88 -8.46
CA ILE A 141 -13.48 -10.68 -9.91
C ILE A 141 -12.34 -9.72 -10.17
N LEU A 142 -11.28 -10.19 -10.82
CA LEU A 142 -10.11 -9.35 -11.13
C LEU A 142 -10.50 -8.29 -12.17
N LEU A 143 -10.27 -7.02 -11.85
CA LEU A 143 -10.49 -5.91 -12.78
C LEU A 143 -9.32 -5.70 -13.74
N GLY A 144 -8.13 -6.11 -13.34
CA GLY A 144 -6.90 -6.03 -14.12
C GLY A 144 -5.68 -6.01 -13.23
N PHE A 145 -4.51 -6.22 -13.81
CA PHE A 145 -3.26 -6.13 -13.09
C PHE A 145 -2.76 -4.67 -13.06
N SER A 146 -2.40 -4.19 -11.89
CA SER A 146 -1.82 -2.85 -11.68
C SER A 146 -0.29 -2.82 -11.80
N LYS A 147 0.33 -3.98 -12.03
CA LYS A 147 1.79 -4.20 -12.09
C LYS A 147 2.12 -5.03 -13.33
N GLU A 148 3.41 -5.26 -13.58
CA GLU A 148 3.93 -5.93 -14.79
C GLU A 148 3.60 -7.43 -14.88
N ILE A 149 2.37 -7.83 -14.59
CA ILE A 149 1.90 -9.21 -14.74
C ILE A 149 1.37 -9.39 -16.16
N LYS A 150 1.96 -10.33 -16.87
CA LYS A 150 1.63 -10.67 -18.27
C LYS A 150 0.65 -11.86 -18.31
N ALA A 151 -0.60 -11.61 -17.92
CA ALA A 151 -1.67 -12.60 -17.96
C ALA A 151 -3.02 -11.92 -18.26
N PRO A 152 -3.20 -11.33 -19.46
CA PRO A 152 -4.35 -10.51 -19.80
C PRO A 152 -5.68 -11.28 -19.72
N GLU A 153 -5.68 -12.57 -20.01
CA GLU A 153 -6.88 -13.43 -19.97
C GLU A 153 -7.44 -13.65 -18.56
N VAL A 154 -6.68 -13.32 -17.51
CA VAL A 154 -7.12 -13.47 -16.13
C VAL A 154 -8.06 -12.33 -15.71
N ALA A 155 -8.00 -11.17 -16.40
CA ALA A 155 -8.93 -10.08 -16.16
C ALA A 155 -10.38 -10.54 -16.41
N GLY A 156 -11.29 -10.12 -15.53
CA GLY A 156 -12.72 -10.49 -15.58
C GLY A 156 -13.05 -11.88 -15.04
N CYS A 157 -12.06 -12.71 -14.66
CA CYS A 157 -12.35 -14.01 -14.06
C CYS A 157 -12.60 -13.94 -12.56
N ARG A 158 -13.30 -14.95 -12.02
CA ARG A 158 -13.43 -15.19 -10.59
C ARG A 158 -12.21 -15.96 -10.08
N VAL A 159 -11.30 -15.28 -9.42
CA VAL A 159 -9.98 -15.77 -9.01
C VAL A 159 -10.07 -17.03 -8.14
N GLY A 160 -10.93 -17.01 -7.11
CA GLY A 160 -11.11 -18.17 -6.23
C GLY A 160 -11.70 -19.38 -6.93
N LYS A 161 -12.62 -19.18 -7.88
CA LYS A 161 -13.20 -20.25 -8.68
C LYS A 161 -12.15 -20.91 -9.59
N GLU A 162 -11.36 -20.11 -10.28
CA GLU A 162 -10.31 -20.63 -11.17
C GLU A 162 -9.20 -21.33 -10.37
N LEU A 163 -8.80 -20.78 -9.22
CA LEU A 163 -7.86 -21.45 -8.31
C LEU A 163 -8.39 -22.81 -7.84
N LYS A 164 -9.64 -22.90 -7.39
CA LYS A 164 -10.27 -24.17 -6.98
C LYS A 164 -10.24 -25.20 -8.09
N LYS A 165 -10.51 -24.78 -9.32
CA LYS A 165 -10.45 -25.66 -10.50
C LYS A 165 -9.02 -26.18 -10.72
N ALA A 166 -8.02 -25.29 -10.74
CA ALA A 166 -6.63 -25.69 -10.95
C ALA A 166 -6.13 -26.66 -9.86
N LEU A 167 -6.47 -26.41 -8.59
CA LEU A 167 -6.13 -27.32 -7.49
C LEU A 167 -6.76 -28.72 -7.68
N ALA A 168 -8.03 -28.78 -8.11
CA ALA A 168 -8.69 -30.06 -8.39
C ALA A 168 -8.01 -30.80 -9.56
N ASP A 169 -7.65 -30.08 -10.65
CA ASP A 169 -6.93 -30.63 -11.80
C ASP A 169 -5.53 -31.15 -11.40
N HIS A 170 -4.89 -30.57 -10.38
CA HIS A 170 -3.64 -31.01 -9.74
C HIS A 170 -3.85 -32.11 -8.68
N GLY A 171 -5.06 -32.69 -8.59
CA GLY A 171 -5.34 -33.86 -7.75
C GLY A 171 -5.50 -33.56 -6.26
N TRP A 172 -5.86 -32.32 -5.88
CA TRP A 172 -6.28 -32.03 -4.51
C TRP A 172 -7.62 -32.69 -4.22
N LYS A 173 -7.69 -33.45 -3.13
CA LYS A 173 -8.86 -34.29 -2.81
C LYS A 173 -9.95 -33.53 -2.08
N ASN A 174 -9.58 -32.48 -1.34
CA ASN A 174 -10.50 -31.72 -0.52
C ASN A 174 -11.30 -30.70 -1.36
N LYS A 175 -12.58 -30.53 -1.03
CA LYS A 175 -13.35 -29.40 -1.55
C LYS A 175 -12.83 -28.11 -0.89
N MET A 176 -12.16 -27.28 -1.67
CA MET A 176 -11.52 -26.07 -1.18
C MET A 176 -12.52 -24.92 -0.95
N ASN A 177 -12.40 -24.27 0.20
CA ASN A 177 -13.01 -22.98 0.49
C ASN A 177 -11.94 -21.90 0.30
N VAL A 178 -12.15 -20.99 -0.64
CA VAL A 178 -11.21 -19.90 -0.93
C VAL A 178 -11.89 -18.57 -0.61
N LEU A 179 -11.26 -17.78 0.25
CA LEU A 179 -11.68 -16.41 0.57
C LEU A 179 -10.62 -15.45 0.05
N LEU A 180 -11.03 -14.55 -0.84
CA LEU A 180 -10.18 -13.49 -1.37
C LEU A 180 -10.19 -12.29 -0.42
N LEU A 181 -9.03 -11.74 -0.16
CA LEU A 181 -8.84 -10.58 0.71
C LEU A 181 -7.94 -9.55 0.02
N ASN A 182 -8.24 -8.29 0.25
CA ASN A 182 -7.28 -7.22 0.03
C ASN A 182 -6.21 -7.26 1.14
N ASP A 183 -4.98 -6.79 0.86
CA ASP A 183 -3.88 -6.76 1.82
C ASP A 183 -4.20 -5.96 3.09
N THR A 184 -4.92 -4.86 2.95
CA THR A 184 -5.35 -4.01 4.06
C THR A 184 -6.36 -4.73 4.96
N VAL A 185 -7.26 -5.53 4.37
CA VAL A 185 -8.19 -6.40 5.12
C VAL A 185 -7.43 -7.51 5.84
N ALA A 186 -6.45 -8.11 5.17
CA ALA A 186 -5.61 -9.14 5.79
C ALA A 186 -4.83 -8.59 7.00
N ALA A 187 -4.28 -7.37 6.90
CA ALA A 187 -3.61 -6.68 8.01
C ALA A 187 -4.57 -6.43 9.19
N LEU A 188 -5.79 -5.94 8.93
CA LEU A 188 -6.82 -5.75 9.96
C LEU A 188 -7.16 -7.07 10.67
N LEU A 189 -7.39 -8.13 9.89
CA LEU A 189 -7.74 -9.44 10.43
C LEU A 189 -6.60 -10.06 11.24
N ALA A 190 -5.35 -9.85 10.85
CA ALA A 190 -4.18 -10.30 11.61
C ALA A 190 -4.13 -9.65 13.00
N GLY A 191 -4.34 -8.34 13.09
CA GLY A 191 -4.43 -7.62 14.37
C GLY A 191 -5.61 -8.08 15.22
N ALA A 192 -6.76 -8.34 14.61
CA ALA A 192 -7.95 -8.82 15.32
C ALA A 192 -7.82 -10.28 15.80
N ALA A 193 -7.00 -11.10 15.13
CA ALA A 193 -6.78 -12.51 15.48
C ALA A 193 -5.78 -12.70 16.62
N ALA A 194 -4.88 -11.74 16.85
CA ALA A 194 -3.82 -11.80 17.84
C ALA A 194 -3.79 -10.53 18.72
N PRO A 195 -4.85 -10.24 19.47
CA PRO A 195 -4.85 -9.09 20.38
C PRO A 195 -3.83 -9.29 21.50
N ASP A 196 -3.25 -8.20 21.97
CA ASP A 196 -2.36 -8.25 23.14
C ASP A 196 -3.09 -8.79 24.37
N GLU A 197 -2.41 -9.61 25.18
CA GLU A 197 -2.98 -10.22 26.37
C GLU A 197 -3.53 -9.16 27.32
N GLY A 198 -4.80 -9.28 27.69
CA GLY A 198 -5.48 -8.39 28.63
C GLY A 198 -5.98 -7.06 28.04
N MET A 199 -5.73 -6.78 26.77
CA MET A 199 -6.21 -5.57 26.12
C MET A 199 -7.56 -5.82 25.43
N LYS A 200 -8.49 -4.88 25.62
CA LYS A 200 -9.77 -4.84 24.87
C LYS A 200 -9.77 -3.62 23.97
N TYR A 201 -9.80 -3.87 22.69
CA TYR A 201 -9.90 -2.82 21.68
C TYR A 201 -11.38 -2.61 21.30
N SER A 202 -11.76 -1.35 21.12
CA SER A 202 -13.13 -0.99 20.68
C SER A 202 -13.35 -1.36 19.20
N SER A 203 -12.30 -1.29 18.38
CA SER A 203 -12.31 -1.65 16.96
C SER A 203 -10.89 -1.90 16.47
N TYR A 204 -10.76 -2.30 15.20
CA TYR A 204 -9.50 -2.52 14.52
C TYR A 204 -9.47 -1.75 13.20
N ILE A 205 -8.31 -1.23 12.87
CA ILE A 205 -8.01 -0.57 11.59
C ILE A 205 -6.85 -1.34 10.96
N GLY A 206 -6.98 -1.69 9.68
CA GLY A 206 -5.88 -2.12 8.85
C GLY A 206 -5.32 -0.91 8.11
N PHE A 207 -4.03 -0.68 8.19
CA PHE A 207 -3.37 0.42 7.49
C PHE A 207 -2.11 -0.07 6.80
N ILE A 208 -2.01 0.20 5.53
CA ILE A 208 -0.84 -0.08 4.69
C ILE A 208 -0.20 1.26 4.31
N LEU A 209 1.06 1.41 4.68
CA LEU A 209 1.93 2.48 4.20
C LEU A 209 3.24 1.85 3.75
N GLY A 210 3.28 1.46 2.50
CA GLY A 210 4.41 0.79 1.86
C GLY A 210 4.71 1.43 0.51
N THR A 211 4.79 0.63 -0.55
CA THR A 211 4.87 1.12 -1.93
C THR A 211 3.69 2.03 -2.25
N GLY A 212 2.47 1.62 -1.83
CA GLY A 212 1.24 2.40 -1.87
C GLY A 212 0.71 2.71 -0.48
N MET A 213 -0.50 3.27 -0.42
CA MET A 213 -1.21 3.60 0.81
C MET A 213 -2.66 3.16 0.73
N ASN A 214 -3.15 2.48 1.77
CA ASN A 214 -4.56 2.12 1.87
C ASN A 214 -4.98 1.95 3.33
N GLY A 215 -6.27 2.11 3.61
CA GLY A 215 -6.90 1.89 4.91
C GLY A 215 -8.13 0.98 4.83
N ALA A 216 -8.36 0.20 5.87
CA ALA A 216 -9.59 -0.55 6.08
C ALA A 216 -10.03 -0.47 7.53
N TYR A 217 -11.32 -0.50 7.79
CA TYR A 217 -11.87 -0.44 9.13
C TYR A 217 -13.16 -1.24 9.24
N ILE A 218 -13.61 -1.47 10.47
CA ILE A 218 -14.88 -2.16 10.73
C ILE A 218 -15.98 -1.12 10.79
N GLN A 219 -16.79 -1.03 9.73
CA GLN A 219 -17.99 -0.20 9.70
C GLN A 219 -19.07 -0.88 10.56
N PRO A 220 -19.56 -0.24 11.64
CA PRO A 220 -20.70 -0.73 12.38
C PRO A 220 -21.99 -0.66 11.54
N GLU A 221 -23.01 -1.43 11.94
CA GLU A 221 -24.34 -1.22 11.40
C GLU A 221 -24.85 0.15 11.88
N ASP A 222 -25.31 0.97 10.96
CA ASP A 222 -25.78 2.32 11.22
C ASP A 222 -27.02 2.62 10.35
N ALA A 223 -28.03 3.18 10.96
CA ALA A 223 -29.28 3.58 10.30
C ALA A 223 -29.08 4.66 9.20
N ALA A 224 -28.00 5.45 9.30
CA ALA A 224 -27.63 6.43 8.28
C ALA A 224 -27.30 5.78 6.94
N TYR A 225 -26.83 4.53 6.95
CA TYR A 225 -26.44 3.76 5.76
C TYR A 225 -27.45 2.63 5.52
N LYS A 226 -28.55 2.93 4.87
CA LYS A 226 -29.65 1.98 4.65
C LYS A 226 -29.18 0.65 4.07
N GLY A 227 -29.39 -0.45 4.82
CA GLY A 227 -29.04 -1.80 4.41
C GLY A 227 -27.57 -2.19 4.59
N LEU A 228 -26.74 -1.29 5.10
CA LEU A 228 -25.33 -1.59 5.39
C LEU A 228 -25.25 -2.34 6.72
N LYS A 229 -24.95 -3.63 6.64
CA LYS A 229 -24.65 -4.45 7.82
C LYS A 229 -23.22 -4.21 8.29
N ARG A 230 -22.95 -4.51 9.56
CA ARG A 230 -21.58 -4.47 10.09
C ARG A 230 -20.65 -5.30 9.23
N GLN A 231 -19.55 -4.70 8.74
CA GLN A 231 -18.55 -5.37 7.91
C GLN A 231 -17.26 -4.56 7.85
N ILE A 232 -16.19 -5.18 7.35
CA ILE A 232 -14.95 -4.48 6.99
C ILE A 232 -15.20 -3.70 5.70
N VAL A 233 -14.74 -2.45 5.68
CA VAL A 233 -14.75 -1.58 4.49
C VAL A 233 -13.32 -1.21 4.15
N VAL A 234 -12.94 -1.36 2.88
CA VAL A 234 -11.67 -0.87 2.33
C VAL A 234 -11.89 0.52 1.77
N CYS A 235 -11.13 1.48 2.25
CA CYS A 235 -11.35 2.90 1.91
C CYS A 235 -10.86 3.24 0.49
N GLU A 236 -9.77 2.63 0.01
CA GLU A 236 -8.96 3.12 -1.10
C GLU A 236 -8.47 4.55 -0.81
N SER A 237 -7.96 4.75 0.41
CA SER A 237 -7.61 6.06 0.96
C SER A 237 -6.51 6.79 0.18
N GLY A 238 -5.67 6.06 -0.54
CA GLY A 238 -4.71 6.65 -1.47
C GLY A 238 -5.34 7.53 -2.55
N LYS A 239 -6.62 7.33 -2.87
CA LYS A 239 -7.37 8.14 -3.84
C LYS A 239 -7.89 9.48 -3.29
N PHE A 240 -7.90 9.66 -1.97
CA PHE A 240 -8.38 10.88 -1.34
C PHE A 240 -7.72 12.13 -1.97
N ASP A 241 -8.51 13.11 -2.35
CA ASP A 241 -8.07 14.24 -3.19
C ASP A 241 -8.33 15.63 -2.60
N LYS A 242 -8.83 15.69 -1.34
CA LYS A 242 -9.19 16.94 -0.69
C LYS A 242 -8.07 17.50 0.21
N VAL A 243 -6.82 17.27 -0.22
CA VAL A 243 -5.62 17.84 0.41
C VAL A 243 -4.98 18.82 -0.57
N ALA A 244 -4.56 19.97 -0.06
CA ALA A 244 -3.83 20.95 -0.87
C ALA A 244 -2.50 20.37 -1.35
N ARG A 245 -2.22 20.53 -2.64
CA ARG A 245 -1.01 20.03 -3.31
C ARG A 245 -0.06 21.19 -3.59
N SER A 246 1.22 20.90 -3.52
CA SER A 246 2.27 21.83 -3.93
C SER A 246 2.56 21.75 -5.41
N ASP A 247 3.30 22.73 -5.92
CA ASP A 247 3.78 22.73 -7.30
C ASP A 247 4.66 21.49 -7.59
N PHE A 248 5.38 20.97 -6.58
CA PHE A 248 6.20 19.76 -6.70
C PHE A 248 5.34 18.50 -6.88
N ASP A 249 4.23 18.41 -6.16
CA ASP A 249 3.27 17.30 -6.31
C ASP A 249 2.64 17.32 -7.70
N GLU A 250 2.27 18.51 -8.19
CA GLU A 250 1.70 18.67 -9.53
C GLU A 250 2.75 18.36 -10.63
N ALA A 251 3.99 18.82 -10.47
CA ALA A 251 5.08 18.55 -11.40
C ALA A 251 5.38 17.05 -11.51
N PHE A 252 5.43 16.35 -10.38
CA PHE A 252 5.58 14.90 -10.36
C PHE A 252 4.37 14.19 -10.95
N ASP A 253 3.16 14.55 -10.55
CA ASP A 253 1.94 13.90 -11.01
C ASP A 253 1.77 13.97 -12.53
N ALA A 254 2.07 15.12 -13.12
CA ALA A 254 2.03 15.32 -14.57
C ALA A 254 2.95 14.36 -15.36
N LYS A 255 4.05 13.91 -14.75
CA LYS A 255 5.02 12.96 -15.32
C LYS A 255 4.71 11.50 -14.99
N SER A 256 3.75 11.26 -14.08
CA SER A 256 3.41 9.90 -13.60
C SER A 256 2.67 9.10 -14.66
N VAL A 257 2.63 7.76 -14.51
CA VAL A 257 1.94 6.84 -15.44
C VAL A 257 0.44 7.12 -15.53
N LYS A 258 -0.17 7.60 -14.43
CA LYS A 258 -1.60 7.93 -14.34
C LYS A 258 -1.78 9.30 -13.67
N PRO A 259 -1.63 10.40 -14.39
CA PRO A 259 -1.84 11.73 -13.83
C PRO A 259 -3.26 11.90 -13.28
N GLY A 260 -3.39 12.67 -12.20
CA GLY A 260 -4.67 12.98 -11.55
C GLY A 260 -5.27 11.88 -10.68
N THR A 261 -4.65 10.70 -10.60
CA THR A 261 -5.13 9.56 -9.77
C THR A 261 -4.30 9.37 -8.52
N SER A 262 -4.85 8.68 -7.49
CA SER A 262 -4.15 8.33 -6.25
C SER A 262 -3.41 9.50 -5.61
N ARG A 263 -4.08 10.63 -5.46
CA ARG A 263 -3.44 11.90 -5.11
C ARG A 263 -2.79 11.86 -3.73
N MET A 264 -3.48 11.36 -2.72
CA MET A 264 -2.91 11.26 -1.37
C MET A 264 -1.77 10.23 -1.32
N GLU A 265 -1.91 9.10 -1.99
CA GLU A 265 -0.86 8.09 -2.09
C GLU A 265 0.43 8.68 -2.66
N LYS A 266 0.33 9.51 -3.71
CA LYS A 266 1.48 10.18 -4.33
C LYS A 266 2.16 11.21 -3.41
N MET A 267 1.47 11.69 -2.37
CA MET A 267 2.01 12.62 -1.38
C MET A 267 2.67 11.91 -0.18
N CYS A 268 2.37 10.62 0.06
CA CYS A 268 2.72 9.94 1.32
C CYS A 268 3.45 8.62 1.15
N SER A 269 3.24 7.86 0.06
CA SER A 269 3.72 6.48 0.03
C SER A 269 5.14 6.33 -0.51
N GLY A 270 5.74 5.17 -0.21
CA GLY A 270 7.15 4.90 -0.46
C GLY A 270 7.57 4.94 -1.93
N ALA A 271 6.65 4.66 -2.87
CA ALA A 271 6.95 4.76 -4.29
C ALA A 271 7.13 6.20 -4.77
N TYR A 272 6.58 7.18 -4.04
CA TYR A 272 6.42 8.54 -4.56
C TYR A 272 7.17 9.61 -3.79
N LEU A 273 7.49 9.41 -2.50
CA LEU A 273 8.25 10.41 -1.72
C LEU A 273 9.62 10.71 -2.32
N GLY A 274 10.32 9.69 -2.83
CA GLY A 274 11.57 9.89 -3.55
C GLY A 274 11.42 10.78 -4.79
N PRO A 275 10.55 10.42 -5.75
CA PRO A 275 10.26 11.26 -6.91
C PRO A 275 9.79 12.69 -6.59
N VAL A 276 8.95 12.88 -5.57
CA VAL A 276 8.55 14.24 -5.14
C VAL A 276 9.74 15.01 -4.57
N SER A 277 10.59 14.36 -3.77
CA SER A 277 11.83 14.98 -3.26
C SER A 277 12.77 15.37 -4.40
N PHE A 278 12.81 14.59 -5.48
CA PHE A 278 13.58 14.94 -6.69
C PHE A 278 13.13 16.27 -7.29
N GLU A 279 11.82 16.46 -7.48
CA GLU A 279 11.27 17.74 -7.98
C GLU A 279 11.64 18.91 -7.03
N MET A 280 11.52 18.70 -5.71
CA MET A 280 11.87 19.72 -4.73
C MET A 280 13.36 20.11 -4.78
N ILE A 281 14.26 19.14 -4.82
CA ILE A 281 15.71 19.34 -4.85
C ILE A 281 16.15 20.04 -6.13
N HIS A 282 15.64 19.59 -7.27
CA HIS A 282 15.99 20.18 -8.57
C HIS A 282 15.49 21.62 -8.67
N THR A 283 14.25 21.90 -8.33
CA THR A 283 13.71 23.26 -8.31
C THR A 283 14.52 24.17 -7.36
N ALA A 284 14.86 23.67 -6.16
CA ALA A 284 15.67 24.43 -5.20
C ALA A 284 17.08 24.75 -5.75
N ALA A 285 17.68 23.82 -6.48
CA ALA A 285 18.99 24.03 -7.12
C ALA A 285 18.90 25.03 -8.27
N GLU A 286 17.87 24.95 -9.11
CA GLU A 286 17.63 25.87 -10.23
C GLU A 286 17.34 27.29 -9.76
N GLU A 287 16.65 27.44 -8.62
CA GLU A 287 16.30 28.75 -8.04
C GLU A 287 17.40 29.37 -7.16
N GLY A 288 18.56 28.74 -7.09
CA GLY A 288 19.72 29.30 -6.35
C GLY A 288 19.59 29.20 -4.83
N LEU A 289 18.83 28.23 -4.30
CA LEU A 289 18.76 27.99 -2.87
C LEU A 289 20.07 27.44 -2.28
N PHE A 290 20.89 26.82 -3.14
CA PHE A 290 22.20 26.26 -2.80
C PHE A 290 23.34 27.06 -3.45
N THR A 291 24.58 26.85 -2.97
CA THR A 291 25.76 27.37 -3.67
C THR A 291 25.87 26.78 -5.06
N ASP A 292 26.40 27.54 -6.03
CA ASP A 292 26.51 27.14 -7.44
C ASP A 292 27.19 25.77 -7.62
N ALA A 293 28.27 25.53 -6.83
CA ALA A 293 29.01 24.29 -6.88
C ALA A 293 28.17 23.08 -6.50
N PHE A 294 27.38 23.21 -5.44
CA PHE A 294 26.51 22.14 -4.97
C PHE A 294 25.26 22.01 -5.83
N ALA A 295 24.62 23.10 -6.23
CA ALA A 295 23.47 23.12 -7.12
C ALA A 295 23.77 22.33 -8.42
N LYS A 296 24.95 22.58 -9.05
CA LYS A 296 25.39 21.84 -10.22
C LYS A 296 25.47 20.33 -9.96
N LYS A 297 25.90 19.92 -8.74
CA LYS A 297 25.98 18.49 -8.40
C LYS A 297 24.61 17.87 -8.13
N LEU A 298 23.66 18.61 -7.56
CA LEU A 298 22.30 18.15 -7.40
C LEU A 298 21.58 17.95 -8.73
N LEU A 299 21.79 18.86 -9.71
CA LEU A 299 21.22 18.76 -11.06
C LEU A 299 21.77 17.59 -11.90
N GLU A 300 22.91 16.99 -11.50
CA GLU A 300 23.41 15.75 -12.11
C GLU A 300 22.60 14.50 -11.71
N ILE A 301 21.82 14.55 -10.61
CA ILE A 301 20.97 13.45 -10.15
C ILE A 301 19.84 13.25 -11.17
N LYS A 302 19.55 12.01 -11.53
CA LYS A 302 18.54 11.69 -12.55
C LYS A 302 17.23 11.17 -11.96
N GLU A 303 17.31 10.58 -10.78
CA GLU A 303 16.18 10.04 -10.03
C GLU A 303 16.51 10.04 -8.55
N MET A 304 15.49 10.01 -7.72
CA MET A 304 15.60 9.88 -6.26
C MET A 304 14.62 8.83 -5.77
N THR A 305 15.12 7.92 -4.94
CA THR A 305 14.30 6.93 -4.24
C THR A 305 14.08 7.35 -2.79
N LEU A 306 13.03 6.80 -2.16
CA LEU A 306 12.83 6.98 -0.72
C LEU A 306 14.03 6.47 0.09
N ILE A 307 14.66 5.37 -0.33
CA ILE A 307 15.83 4.79 0.37
C ILE A 307 17.00 5.78 0.39
N GLU A 308 17.25 6.45 -0.73
CA GLU A 308 18.34 7.44 -0.83
C GLU A 308 18.05 8.70 -0.03
N MET A 309 16.79 9.16 -0.04
CA MET A 309 16.33 10.27 0.77
C MET A 309 16.48 9.95 2.27
N ASP A 310 16.02 8.79 2.70
CA ASP A 310 16.10 8.30 4.07
C ASP A 310 17.55 8.15 4.54
N ALA A 311 18.42 7.57 3.71
CA ALA A 311 19.85 7.43 4.00
C ALA A 311 20.53 8.78 4.26
N PHE A 312 20.16 9.83 3.50
CA PHE A 312 20.65 11.18 3.73
C PHE A 312 20.09 11.76 5.02
N LEU A 313 18.83 11.66 5.31
CA LEU A 313 18.21 12.19 6.53
C LEU A 313 18.81 11.57 7.80
N HIS A 314 19.13 10.29 7.77
CA HIS A 314 19.78 9.62 8.90
C HIS A 314 21.27 9.94 9.03
N SER A 315 21.96 10.24 7.94
CA SER A 315 23.41 10.47 7.94
C SER A 315 23.81 11.50 6.88
N PRO A 316 23.51 12.79 7.04
CA PRO A 316 23.68 13.82 6.00
C PRO A 316 25.09 13.96 5.47
N TYR A 317 26.10 13.72 6.32
CA TYR A 317 27.53 13.85 5.97
C TYR A 317 28.15 12.54 5.43
N SER A 318 27.37 11.46 5.37
CA SER A 318 27.85 10.17 4.86
C SER A 318 27.89 10.18 3.33
N THR A 319 29.04 9.83 2.74
CA THR A 319 29.17 9.64 1.30
C THR A 319 28.58 8.30 0.79
N ALA A 320 28.01 7.51 1.68
CA ALA A 320 27.30 6.28 1.30
C ALA A 320 25.92 6.57 0.67
N SER A 321 25.31 7.71 0.98
CA SER A 321 24.08 8.17 0.29
C SER A 321 24.44 8.97 -0.97
N VAL A 322 23.55 8.92 -1.97
CA VAL A 322 23.74 9.70 -3.23
C VAL A 322 23.86 11.19 -2.94
N LEU A 323 22.97 11.73 -2.08
CA LEU A 323 22.98 13.16 -1.73
C LEU A 323 24.25 13.55 -0.97
N GLY A 324 24.65 12.74 0.00
CA GLY A 324 25.89 13.01 0.75
C GLY A 324 27.15 12.90 -0.13
N ALA A 325 27.18 11.95 -1.07
CA ALA A 325 28.27 11.85 -2.03
C ALA A 325 28.34 13.07 -2.96
N LYS A 326 27.19 13.60 -3.43
CA LYS A 326 27.13 14.83 -4.23
C LYS A 326 27.51 16.09 -3.44
N ALA A 327 27.23 16.13 -2.14
CA ALA A 327 27.57 17.23 -1.25
C ALA A 327 29.05 17.26 -0.86
N ALA A 328 29.70 16.10 -0.81
CA ALA A 328 31.09 15.98 -0.35
C ALA A 328 32.06 16.86 -1.17
N GLY A 329 32.82 17.69 -0.47
CA GLY A 329 33.85 18.56 -1.04
C GLY A 329 33.34 19.80 -1.78
N CYS A 330 32.03 20.02 -1.88
CA CYS A 330 31.47 21.21 -2.54
C CYS A 330 30.36 21.92 -1.74
N ALA A 331 29.59 21.20 -0.93
CA ALA A 331 28.52 21.78 -0.14
C ALA A 331 29.06 22.49 1.11
N THR A 332 28.51 23.66 1.42
CA THR A 332 28.71 24.34 2.69
C THR A 332 27.84 23.73 3.78
N LYS A 333 28.10 24.09 5.06
CA LYS A 333 27.22 23.69 6.15
C LYS A 333 25.79 24.17 5.92
N GLU A 334 25.61 25.37 5.40
CA GLU A 334 24.30 25.93 5.11
C GLU A 334 23.58 25.16 3.99
N ASP A 335 24.28 24.68 2.97
CA ASP A 335 23.73 23.82 1.94
C ASP A 335 23.20 22.51 2.52
N TYR A 336 23.95 21.85 3.43
CA TYR A 336 23.50 20.67 4.15
C TYR A 336 22.26 20.96 4.98
N ASP A 337 22.25 22.06 5.73
CA ASP A 337 21.13 22.44 6.59
C ASP A 337 19.87 22.73 5.76
N ARG A 338 19.99 23.39 4.62
CA ARG A 338 18.89 23.67 3.69
C ARG A 338 18.34 22.40 3.05
N LEU A 339 19.20 21.54 2.54
CA LEU A 339 18.79 20.27 1.92
C LEU A 339 18.07 19.37 2.95
N PHE A 340 18.64 19.24 4.16
CA PHE A 340 18.01 18.50 5.24
C PHE A 340 16.60 19.02 5.54
N GLN A 341 16.45 20.33 5.69
CA GLN A 341 15.16 20.94 6.03
C GLN A 341 14.10 20.80 4.93
N ILE A 342 14.48 20.79 3.66
CA ILE A 342 13.56 20.53 2.55
C ILE A 342 13.02 19.10 2.66
N LEU A 343 13.90 18.12 2.86
CA LEU A 343 13.51 16.71 2.93
C LEU A 343 12.74 16.38 4.22
N ASP A 344 13.15 16.97 5.35
CA ASP A 344 12.46 16.84 6.62
C ASP A 344 11.03 17.42 6.57
N ALA A 345 10.85 18.56 5.89
CA ALA A 345 9.53 19.13 5.65
C ALA A 345 8.61 18.20 4.83
N LEU A 346 9.17 17.46 3.86
CA LEU A 346 8.41 16.46 3.10
C LEU A 346 7.97 15.29 4.00
N VAL A 347 8.87 14.80 4.85
CA VAL A 347 8.56 13.73 5.81
C VAL A 347 7.53 14.21 6.85
N GLU A 348 7.66 15.42 7.38
CA GLU A 348 6.68 15.99 8.31
C GLU A 348 5.29 16.09 7.70
N ARG A 349 5.19 16.56 6.46
CA ARG A 349 3.91 16.59 5.74
C ARG A 349 3.32 15.19 5.59
N CYS A 350 4.12 14.21 5.18
CA CYS A 350 3.69 12.82 5.05
C CYS A 350 3.14 12.27 6.38
N ALA A 351 3.81 12.57 7.48
CA ALA A 351 3.40 12.11 8.81
C ALA A 351 2.11 12.76 9.32
N ARG A 352 1.72 13.91 8.76
CA ARG A 352 0.48 14.63 9.11
C ARG A 352 -0.72 14.24 8.25
N LEU A 353 -0.45 13.69 7.07
CA LEU A 353 -1.47 13.19 6.15
C LEU A 353 -1.87 11.76 6.46
#